data_361526ec6e5276d825acf23e6e3a6a15
#
_entry.id   361526ec6e5276d825acf23e6e3a6a15
#
_cell.length_a   1.000
_cell.length_b   1.000
_cell.length_c   1.000
_cell.angle_alpha   90.00
_cell.angle_beta   90.00
_cell.angle_gamma   90.00
#
_symmetry.space_group_name_H-M   'P 1'
#
loop_
_entity.id
_entity.type
_entity.pdbx_description
1 polymer ?
#
loop_
_entity_poly.entity_id
_entity_poly.type
_entity_poly.pdbx_seq_one_letter_code
_entity_poly.pdbx_strand_id
1 'polypeptide(L)'
;MLSFTLDRNSPLSLQKQIYQQFHTALHDGSLQCGERLPSIRELGSKLQVSRNTITAVYEKLLQEGFIASRPGVGYNVVLASHIDLPETPAAQQELDHPPSVLCTQAPETYVDVNSPLFFSLGNPDKSAFPWQRWRSWNNKASRSKHLLMTRYHPPAGLLSLRQELVKYLASARGIHTDPQHIIVTNGVQEGLALLARTLLTPQEHIAVESPCYSGAWNLFNSFAPHIHAIPVDDGGLRTDLLPEQQCALAYVTPSHQYPVGSTLPLARRLALLDWSRRSNAYVIEDDYDTTFLYGTQPLPALKSLEDANNVIYLSSFSKTLGPGMRLGFMVCPDRLVEPILNLKALWNHGASWLYQQFLADFMQDQGYHRHLRKLELEYAARQKLLREGLSALFPRARLLGTSSGLHLTLKTDLPAQRVNQLRERCLRDGVRFDTLQSMCNGSECAYMEHNGAPLMLFGFSALSEVKIRRALEIIANAAKELGLA
;
A
#
# COMPACT_ATOMS: atom_id res chain seq x y z
N MET A 1 -12.71 51.62 21.48
CA MET A 1 -13.88 51.15 22.29
C MET A 1 -14.73 50.24 21.42
N LEU A 2 -14.85 48.96 21.74
CA LEU A 2 -15.63 47.98 20.99
C LEU A 2 -17.11 48.43 20.90
N SER A 3 -17.62 48.48 19.66
CA SER A 3 -19.02 48.65 19.39
C SER A 3 -19.62 47.31 18.98
N PHE A 4 -20.50 46.74 19.82
CA PHE A 4 -21.21 45.51 19.52
C PHE A 4 -22.54 45.83 18.83
N THR A 5 -22.86 45.14 17.77
CA THR A 5 -24.14 45.19 17.08
C THR A 5 -24.85 43.87 17.22
N LEU A 6 -26.02 43.85 17.88
CA LEU A 6 -26.79 42.63 18.15
C LEU A 6 -28.07 42.64 17.30
N ASP A 7 -28.27 41.60 16.53
CA ASP A 7 -29.54 41.37 15.84
C ASP A 7 -30.36 40.30 16.59
N ARG A 8 -31.48 40.77 17.15
CA ARG A 8 -32.41 39.92 17.92
C ARG A 8 -33.29 39.03 17.04
N ASN A 9 -33.36 39.31 15.75
CA ASN A 9 -34.11 38.51 14.79
C ASN A 9 -33.22 37.48 14.05
N SER A 10 -31.92 37.47 14.32
CA SER A 10 -31.00 36.49 13.78
C SER A 10 -31.26 35.08 14.30
N PRO A 11 -31.07 34.04 13.48
CA PRO A 11 -31.12 32.64 13.96
C PRO A 11 -29.96 32.28 14.92
N LEU A 12 -28.96 33.14 15.06
CA LEU A 12 -27.86 32.97 16.00
C LEU A 12 -28.23 33.53 17.38
N SER A 13 -27.96 32.76 18.42
CA SER A 13 -28.14 33.23 19.79
C SER A 13 -27.30 34.48 20.07
N LEU A 14 -27.80 35.38 20.94
CA LEU A 14 -27.09 36.59 21.35
C LEU A 14 -25.69 36.25 21.93
N GLN A 15 -25.56 35.17 22.66
CA GLN A 15 -24.30 34.68 23.17
C GLN A 15 -23.30 34.42 22.03
N LYS A 16 -23.74 33.73 20.95
CA LYS A 16 -22.90 33.40 19.80
C LYS A 16 -22.52 34.67 19.01
N GLN A 17 -23.44 35.61 18.87
CA GLN A 17 -23.15 36.89 18.20
C GLN A 17 -22.08 37.69 18.96
N ILE A 18 -22.21 37.81 20.29
CA ILE A 18 -21.24 38.53 21.13
C ILE A 18 -19.88 37.85 21.08
N TYR A 19 -19.85 36.53 21.19
CA TYR A 19 -18.61 35.75 21.07
C TYR A 19 -17.91 35.97 19.72
N GLN A 20 -18.63 35.89 18.62
CA GLN A 20 -18.07 36.12 17.28
C GLN A 20 -17.48 37.51 17.13
N GLN A 21 -18.13 38.54 17.66
CA GLN A 21 -17.63 39.93 17.62
C GLN A 21 -16.37 40.11 18.48
N PHE A 22 -16.28 39.47 19.66
CA PHE A 22 -15.03 39.40 20.41
C PHE A 22 -13.93 38.70 19.64
N HIS A 23 -14.25 37.56 19.03
CA HIS A 23 -13.29 36.79 18.27
C HIS A 23 -12.76 37.57 17.06
N THR A 24 -13.63 38.24 16.31
CA THR A 24 -13.24 39.15 15.23
C THR A 24 -12.33 40.28 15.72
N ALA A 25 -12.72 40.97 16.83
CA ALA A 25 -11.94 42.06 17.37
C ALA A 25 -10.56 41.66 17.91
N LEU A 26 -10.42 40.41 18.35
CA LEU A 26 -9.14 39.82 18.74
C LEU A 26 -8.27 39.50 17.52
N HIS A 27 -8.89 39.07 16.42
CA HIS A 27 -8.19 38.74 15.20
C HIS A 27 -7.79 39.94 14.34
N ASP A 28 -8.63 40.97 14.29
CA ASP A 28 -8.35 42.20 13.51
C ASP A 28 -7.53 43.23 14.29
N GLY A 29 -7.15 42.93 15.54
CA GLY A 29 -6.33 43.77 16.37
C GLY A 29 -7.07 44.96 17.00
N SER A 30 -8.39 45.01 16.87
CA SER A 30 -9.24 46.03 17.56
C SER A 30 -9.22 45.86 19.08
N LEU A 31 -8.85 44.70 19.57
CA LEU A 31 -8.56 44.38 20.97
C LEU A 31 -7.08 43.98 21.08
N GLN A 32 -6.32 44.73 21.87
CA GLN A 32 -4.88 44.46 22.04
C GLN A 32 -4.58 43.65 23.31
N CYS A 33 -3.47 42.92 23.28
CA CYS A 33 -2.96 42.20 24.45
C CYS A 33 -2.74 43.18 25.63
N GLY A 34 -3.21 42.79 26.81
CA GLY A 34 -3.17 43.63 28.01
C GLY A 34 -4.40 44.58 28.17
N GLU A 35 -5.21 44.75 27.11
CA GLU A 35 -6.40 45.61 27.19
C GLU A 35 -7.42 45.04 28.18
N ARG A 36 -8.01 45.95 29.01
CA ARG A 36 -8.98 45.60 30.00
C ARG A 36 -10.38 45.52 29.38
N LEU A 37 -11.05 44.41 29.58
CA LEU A 37 -12.43 44.22 29.16
C LEU A 37 -13.43 44.79 30.18
N PRO A 38 -14.61 45.24 29.73
CA PRO A 38 -15.68 45.66 30.62
C PRO A 38 -16.08 44.53 31.59
N SER A 39 -16.53 44.88 32.76
CA SER A 39 -17.10 43.88 33.70
C SER A 39 -18.33 43.20 33.10
N ILE A 40 -18.63 41.99 33.53
CA ILE A 40 -19.85 41.24 33.12
C ILE A 40 -21.11 42.07 33.32
N ARG A 41 -21.17 42.83 34.41
CA ARG A 41 -22.30 43.68 34.72
C ARG A 41 -22.40 44.88 33.77
N GLU A 42 -21.29 45.50 33.51
CA GLU A 42 -21.18 46.69 32.65
C GLU A 42 -21.50 46.35 31.17
N LEU A 43 -20.93 45.25 30.65
CA LEU A 43 -21.19 44.82 29.29
C LEU A 43 -22.62 44.31 29.13
N GLY A 44 -23.15 43.57 30.09
CA GLY A 44 -24.52 43.11 30.09
C GLY A 44 -25.53 44.27 30.07
N SER A 45 -25.29 45.34 30.87
CA SER A 45 -26.10 46.54 30.87
C SER A 45 -26.02 47.29 29.55
N LYS A 46 -24.79 47.46 28.99
CA LYS A 46 -24.55 48.16 27.71
C LYS A 46 -25.23 47.49 26.53
N LEU A 47 -25.22 46.14 26.49
CA LEU A 47 -25.80 45.34 25.41
C LEU A 47 -27.26 44.93 25.66
N GLN A 48 -27.83 45.29 26.80
CA GLN A 48 -29.18 44.90 27.22
C GLN A 48 -29.40 43.37 27.14
N VAL A 49 -28.43 42.60 27.64
CA VAL A 49 -28.46 41.14 27.72
C VAL A 49 -28.30 40.66 29.15
N SER A 50 -28.70 39.41 29.43
CA SER A 50 -28.59 38.84 30.77
C SER A 50 -27.13 38.69 31.21
N ARG A 51 -26.86 38.78 32.50
CA ARG A 51 -25.53 38.53 33.07
C ARG A 51 -25.02 37.14 32.69
N ASN A 52 -25.88 36.14 32.67
CA ASN A 52 -25.54 34.77 32.31
C ASN A 52 -25.05 34.66 30.88
N THR A 53 -25.59 35.46 29.95
CA THR A 53 -25.14 35.50 28.54
C THR A 53 -23.69 35.99 28.45
N ILE A 54 -23.34 37.07 29.15
CA ILE A 54 -21.97 37.58 29.16
C ILE A 54 -21.01 36.67 29.90
N THR A 55 -21.45 36.08 31.03
CA THR A 55 -20.67 35.09 31.79
C THR A 55 -20.26 33.93 30.89
N ALA A 56 -21.21 33.35 30.17
CA ALA A 56 -20.94 32.23 29.27
C ALA A 56 -19.98 32.60 28.12
N VAL A 57 -20.04 33.83 27.58
CA VAL A 57 -19.07 34.32 26.59
C VAL A 57 -17.67 34.44 27.20
N TYR A 58 -17.57 35.05 28.39
CA TYR A 58 -16.27 35.24 29.04
C TYR A 58 -15.65 33.93 29.52
N GLU A 59 -16.45 32.99 30.00
CA GLU A 59 -15.99 31.63 30.33
C GLU A 59 -15.40 30.92 29.08
N LYS A 60 -16.07 31.07 27.94
CA LYS A 60 -15.59 30.50 26.69
C LYS A 60 -14.26 31.15 26.25
N LEU A 61 -14.17 32.47 26.29
CA LEU A 61 -12.91 33.18 25.96
C LEU A 61 -11.78 32.83 26.93
N LEU A 62 -12.09 32.59 28.22
CA LEU A 62 -11.13 32.09 29.22
C LEU A 62 -10.63 30.67 28.90
N GLN A 63 -11.55 29.76 28.56
CA GLN A 63 -11.23 28.38 28.20
C GLN A 63 -10.34 28.32 26.95
N GLU A 64 -10.56 29.21 26.01
CA GLU A 64 -9.77 29.31 24.77
C GLU A 64 -8.48 30.13 24.95
N GLY A 65 -8.24 30.69 26.14
CA GLY A 65 -7.00 31.39 26.47
C GLY A 65 -6.91 32.82 25.93
N PHE A 66 -7.96 33.37 25.34
CA PHE A 66 -7.95 34.75 24.79
C PHE A 66 -7.97 35.82 25.90
N ILE A 67 -8.54 35.52 27.03
CA ILE A 67 -8.63 36.46 28.19
C ILE A 67 -8.15 35.76 29.46
N ALA A 68 -7.71 36.55 30.44
CA ALA A 68 -7.40 36.08 31.79
C ALA A 68 -8.21 36.91 32.83
N SER A 69 -8.62 36.26 33.90
CA SER A 69 -9.25 36.91 35.06
C SER A 69 -8.19 37.15 36.15
N ARG A 70 -8.14 38.37 36.69
CA ARG A 70 -7.33 38.70 37.87
C ARG A 70 -8.23 39.20 39.01
N PRO A 71 -8.13 38.63 40.20
CA PRO A 71 -8.92 39.08 41.37
C PRO A 71 -8.74 40.58 41.62
N GLY A 72 -9.84 41.33 41.74
CA GLY A 72 -9.81 42.77 41.97
C GLY A 72 -9.55 43.64 40.74
N VAL A 73 -9.10 43.08 39.61
CA VAL A 73 -8.76 43.83 38.40
C VAL A 73 -9.78 43.62 37.27
N GLY A 74 -10.36 42.42 37.19
CA GLY A 74 -11.32 42.04 36.13
C GLY A 74 -10.73 41.16 35.06
N TYR A 75 -11.20 41.31 33.83
CA TYR A 75 -10.78 40.50 32.65
C TYR A 75 -9.87 41.33 31.75
N ASN A 76 -8.76 40.73 31.33
CA ASN A 76 -7.81 41.33 30.41
C ASN A 76 -7.54 40.39 29.23
N VAL A 77 -7.33 40.94 28.06
CA VAL A 77 -6.88 40.21 26.87
C VAL A 77 -5.46 39.68 27.09
N VAL A 78 -5.25 38.38 26.86
CA VAL A 78 -3.95 37.71 27.04
C VAL A 78 -3.35 37.28 25.69
N LEU A 79 -4.22 36.87 24.77
CA LEU A 79 -3.81 36.47 23.42
C LEU A 79 -4.58 37.35 22.43
N ALA A 80 -3.93 38.40 21.93
CA ALA A 80 -4.27 38.95 20.64
C ALA A 80 -3.51 38.08 19.62
N SER A 81 -4.24 37.40 18.75
CA SER A 81 -3.61 36.59 17.70
C SER A 81 -2.98 37.49 16.64
N HIS A 82 -2.00 38.31 17.05
CA HIS A 82 -1.02 38.83 16.12
C HIS A 82 0.09 37.80 15.96
N ILE A 83 -0.17 36.83 15.10
CA ILE A 83 0.90 36.39 14.24
C ILE A 83 0.94 37.52 13.20
N ASP A 84 1.89 38.43 13.30
CA ASP A 84 2.29 39.28 12.22
C ASP A 84 2.75 38.35 11.07
N LEU A 85 1.78 37.91 10.28
CA LEU A 85 2.10 37.38 8.96
C LEU A 85 2.59 38.62 8.21
N PRO A 86 3.83 38.63 7.70
CA PRO A 86 4.32 39.74 6.89
C PRO A 86 3.31 40.00 5.79
N GLU A 87 2.85 41.24 5.68
CA GLU A 87 1.76 41.71 4.77
C GLU A 87 2.08 41.55 3.28
N THR A 88 3.20 41.01 2.93
CA THR A 88 3.50 40.63 1.55
C THR A 88 4.40 39.42 1.60
N PRO A 89 4.07 38.30 0.94
CA PRO A 89 5.10 37.33 0.68
C PRO A 89 6.18 38.07 -0.10
N ALA A 90 7.35 38.29 0.55
CA ALA A 90 8.55 38.60 -0.23
C ALA A 90 8.52 37.66 -1.41
N ALA A 91 8.64 38.19 -2.62
CA ALA A 91 8.61 37.41 -3.85
C ALA A 91 9.37 36.12 -3.54
N GLN A 92 8.67 35.00 -3.61
CA GLN A 92 9.28 33.70 -3.37
C GLN A 92 10.45 33.64 -4.31
N GLN A 93 11.66 33.89 -3.81
CA GLN A 93 12.84 33.46 -4.52
C GLN A 93 12.68 31.97 -4.68
N GLU A 94 12.26 31.54 -5.85
CA GLU A 94 12.35 30.13 -6.22
C GLU A 94 13.79 29.73 -5.91
N LEU A 95 13.92 28.77 -5.00
CA LEU A 95 15.22 28.20 -4.72
C LEU A 95 15.71 27.60 -6.04
N ASP A 96 16.79 28.15 -6.56
CA ASP A 96 17.39 27.78 -7.85
C ASP A 96 18.03 26.38 -7.83
N HIS A 97 17.66 25.57 -6.83
CA HIS A 97 18.08 24.18 -6.68
C HIS A 97 16.92 23.27 -7.01
N PRO A 98 16.89 22.69 -8.21
CA PRO A 98 15.93 21.62 -8.50
C PRO A 98 16.14 20.52 -7.47
N PRO A 99 15.05 19.89 -6.98
CA PRO A 99 15.18 18.78 -6.07
C PRO A 99 16.10 17.72 -6.71
N SER A 100 17.13 17.32 -5.98
CA SER A 100 18.14 16.33 -6.42
C SER A 100 17.56 14.92 -6.61
N VAL A 101 16.26 14.75 -6.36
CA VAL A 101 15.56 13.48 -6.54
C VAL A 101 15.05 13.43 -7.97
N LEU A 102 15.61 12.54 -8.76
CA LEU A 102 15.01 12.07 -9.99
C LEU A 102 13.69 11.39 -9.62
N CYS A 103 12.60 12.15 -9.60
CA CYS A 103 11.26 11.60 -9.49
C CYS A 103 10.96 10.85 -10.77
N THR A 104 11.29 9.56 -10.78
CA THR A 104 10.65 8.63 -11.70
C THR A 104 9.15 8.64 -11.40
N GLN A 105 8.33 8.54 -12.43
CA GLN A 105 6.88 8.55 -12.28
C GLN A 105 6.46 7.52 -11.22
N ALA A 106 5.76 7.98 -10.19
CA ALA A 106 5.15 7.05 -9.24
C ALA A 106 4.19 6.14 -10.02
N PRO A 107 4.14 4.84 -9.73
CA PRO A 107 3.17 3.96 -10.35
C PRO A 107 1.77 4.53 -10.08
N GLU A 108 0.90 4.52 -11.11
CA GLU A 108 -0.51 4.88 -10.93
C GLU A 108 -1.16 3.91 -9.95
N THR A 109 -1.06 4.22 -8.67
CA THR A 109 -1.63 3.41 -7.59
C THR A 109 -3.12 3.69 -7.38
N TYR A 110 -3.61 4.81 -7.91
CA TYR A 110 -5.02 5.19 -7.88
C TYR A 110 -5.70 4.74 -9.18
N VAL A 111 -6.01 3.46 -9.24
CA VAL A 111 -6.96 2.98 -10.23
C VAL A 111 -8.35 3.44 -9.77
N ASP A 112 -9.11 4.11 -10.65
CA ASP A 112 -10.52 4.37 -10.41
C ASP A 112 -11.25 3.05 -10.19
N VAL A 113 -11.48 2.72 -8.90
CA VAL A 113 -12.20 1.53 -8.47
C VAL A 113 -13.70 1.58 -8.82
N ASN A 114 -14.15 2.63 -9.48
CA ASN A 114 -15.56 2.83 -9.84
C ASN A 114 -15.96 2.08 -11.10
N SER A 115 -15.02 1.53 -11.89
CA SER A 115 -15.40 0.58 -12.95
C SER A 115 -15.96 -0.69 -12.32
N PRO A 116 -17.24 -1.01 -12.52
CA PRO A 116 -17.90 -2.12 -11.80
C PRO A 116 -17.37 -3.50 -12.16
N LEU A 117 -16.70 -3.66 -13.33
CA LEU A 117 -16.20 -4.92 -13.87
C LEU A 117 -14.70 -4.83 -14.22
N PHE A 118 -13.88 -4.43 -13.26
CA PHE A 118 -12.44 -4.34 -13.43
C PHE A 118 -11.72 -5.61 -12.92
N PHE A 119 -11.04 -6.32 -13.82
CA PHE A 119 -10.15 -7.44 -13.52
C PHE A 119 -8.80 -6.96 -12.98
N SER A 120 -8.82 -6.29 -11.83
CA SER A 120 -7.64 -5.70 -11.21
C SER A 120 -6.67 -6.76 -10.70
N LEU A 121 -5.40 -6.64 -11.05
CA LEU A 121 -4.37 -7.57 -10.63
C LEU A 121 -4.06 -7.41 -9.12
N GLY A 122 -4.32 -8.48 -8.38
CA GLY A 122 -3.91 -8.58 -6.99
C GLY A 122 -4.72 -7.77 -5.97
N ASN A 123 -5.86 -7.16 -6.31
CA ASN A 123 -6.77 -6.61 -5.32
C ASN A 123 -7.64 -7.73 -4.73
N PRO A 124 -7.67 -7.90 -3.38
CA PRO A 124 -8.54 -8.88 -2.75
C PRO A 124 -10.00 -8.44 -2.81
N ASP A 125 -10.91 -9.37 -2.52
CA ASP A 125 -12.33 -9.07 -2.37
C ASP A 125 -12.55 -8.00 -1.28
N LYS A 126 -13.36 -7.00 -1.57
CA LYS A 126 -13.69 -5.91 -0.62
C LYS A 126 -14.38 -6.45 0.64
N SER A 127 -15.13 -7.56 0.52
CA SER A 127 -15.82 -8.23 1.63
C SER A 127 -14.93 -9.20 2.41
N ALA A 128 -13.73 -9.49 1.91
CA ALA A 128 -12.84 -10.49 2.48
C ALA A 128 -12.22 -10.07 3.84
N PHE A 129 -12.12 -8.78 4.13
CA PHE A 129 -11.59 -8.36 5.42
C PHE A 129 -12.49 -8.84 6.58
N PRO A 130 -11.94 -9.45 7.63
CA PRO A 130 -12.72 -10.05 8.72
C PRO A 130 -13.25 -8.99 9.70
N TRP A 131 -14.15 -8.11 9.26
CA TRP A 131 -14.67 -6.94 10.00
C TRP A 131 -15.24 -7.26 11.37
N GLN A 132 -15.97 -8.37 11.53
CA GLN A 132 -16.55 -8.76 12.82
C GLN A 132 -15.43 -9.11 13.81
N ARG A 133 -14.43 -9.83 13.34
CA ARG A 133 -13.26 -10.19 14.15
C ARG A 133 -12.47 -8.96 14.57
N TRP A 134 -12.23 -8.06 13.61
CA TRP A 134 -11.56 -6.78 13.85
C TRP A 134 -12.29 -5.93 14.90
N ARG A 135 -13.60 -5.76 14.76
CA ARG A 135 -14.42 -4.98 15.74
C ARG A 135 -14.33 -5.58 17.14
N SER A 136 -14.53 -6.89 17.26
CA SER A 136 -14.47 -7.59 18.55
C SER A 136 -13.09 -7.45 19.19
N TRP A 137 -12.03 -7.64 18.39
CA TRP A 137 -10.67 -7.48 18.86
C TRP A 137 -10.36 -6.04 19.28
N ASN A 138 -10.72 -5.06 18.47
CA ASN A 138 -10.45 -3.64 18.74
C ASN A 138 -11.15 -3.14 20.04
N ASN A 139 -12.39 -3.57 20.27
CA ASN A 139 -13.11 -3.28 21.51
C ASN A 139 -12.42 -3.88 22.75
N LYS A 140 -11.83 -5.06 22.61
CA LYS A 140 -11.04 -5.69 23.68
C LYS A 140 -9.69 -5.02 23.86
N ALA A 141 -8.98 -4.74 22.77
CA ALA A 141 -7.66 -4.13 22.77
C ALA A 141 -7.67 -2.73 23.39
N SER A 142 -8.68 -1.90 23.11
CA SER A 142 -8.81 -0.56 23.67
C SER A 142 -8.95 -0.54 25.19
N ARG A 143 -9.42 -1.64 25.79
CA ARG A 143 -9.56 -1.77 27.26
C ARG A 143 -8.30 -2.30 27.95
N SER A 144 -7.50 -3.12 27.28
CA SER A 144 -6.42 -3.88 27.91
C SER A 144 -5.02 -3.53 27.41
N LYS A 145 -4.91 -2.94 26.21
CA LYS A 145 -3.62 -2.69 25.54
C LYS A 145 -3.30 -1.20 25.34
N HIS A 146 -3.94 -0.32 26.13
CA HIS A 146 -3.72 1.14 26.02
C HIS A 146 -2.27 1.57 26.24
N LEU A 147 -1.49 0.83 27.04
CA LEU A 147 -0.09 1.11 27.29
C LEU A 147 0.80 0.97 26.03
N LEU A 148 0.34 0.21 25.02
CA LEU A 148 1.08 0.09 23.75
C LEU A 148 1.04 1.37 22.91
N MET A 149 0.06 2.25 23.13
CA MET A 149 -0.06 3.53 22.42
C MET A 149 0.97 4.58 22.86
N THR A 150 1.51 4.45 24.07
CA THR A 150 2.38 5.46 24.69
C THR A 150 3.87 5.11 24.62
N ARG A 151 4.24 4.05 23.89
CA ARG A 151 5.62 3.57 23.80
C ARG A 151 6.05 3.39 22.35
N TYR A 152 7.31 3.67 22.09
CA TYR A 152 7.94 3.21 20.86
C TYR A 152 8.11 1.70 20.90
N HIS A 153 7.95 1.06 19.74
CA HIS A 153 8.12 -0.37 19.58
C HIS A 153 9.42 -0.68 18.83
N PRO A 154 9.96 -1.90 18.99
CA PRO A 154 11.17 -2.29 18.26
C PRO A 154 11.00 -2.09 16.75
N PRO A 155 11.99 -1.54 16.04
CA PRO A 155 11.94 -1.35 14.59
C PRO A 155 11.68 -2.65 13.82
N ALA A 156 12.09 -3.81 14.35
CA ALA A 156 11.80 -5.12 13.80
C ALA A 156 10.30 -5.47 13.81
N GLY A 157 9.49 -4.77 14.59
CA GLY A 157 8.08 -5.08 14.82
C GLY A 157 7.86 -5.93 16.08
N LEU A 158 6.59 -6.15 16.43
CA LEU A 158 6.21 -6.86 17.66
C LEU A 158 6.74 -8.30 17.66
N LEU A 159 7.35 -8.70 18.77
CA LEU A 159 7.87 -10.05 18.94
C LEU A 159 6.76 -11.10 18.83
N SER A 160 5.57 -10.83 19.38
CA SER A 160 4.41 -11.72 19.26
C SER A 160 4.04 -12.03 17.81
N LEU A 161 4.04 -11.03 16.91
CA LEU A 161 3.78 -11.26 15.50
C LEU A 161 4.92 -12.05 14.84
N ARG A 162 6.17 -11.69 15.11
CA ARG A 162 7.32 -12.38 14.53
C ARG A 162 7.39 -13.85 14.92
N GLN A 163 7.00 -14.19 16.16
CA GLN A 163 6.88 -15.59 16.63
C GLN A 163 5.78 -16.36 15.88
N GLU A 164 4.63 -15.75 15.64
CA GLU A 164 3.56 -16.39 14.85
C GLU A 164 3.95 -16.52 13.38
N LEU A 165 4.70 -15.55 12.81
CA LEU A 165 5.23 -15.64 11.45
C LEU A 165 6.22 -16.80 11.29
N VAL A 166 7.07 -17.09 12.27
CA VAL A 166 7.96 -18.28 12.25
C VAL A 166 7.16 -19.55 12.05
N LYS A 167 6.09 -19.74 12.84
CA LYS A 167 5.22 -20.93 12.73
C LYS A 167 4.52 -21.00 11.37
N TYR A 168 3.98 -19.87 10.92
CA TYR A 168 3.33 -19.76 9.62
C TYR A 168 4.27 -20.09 8.47
N LEU A 169 5.47 -19.52 8.45
CA LEU A 169 6.46 -19.72 7.40
C LEU A 169 6.95 -21.17 7.33
N ALA A 170 7.18 -21.81 8.47
CA ALA A 170 7.57 -23.22 8.52
C ALA A 170 6.50 -24.13 7.90
N SER A 171 5.22 -23.89 8.25
CA SER A 171 4.12 -24.73 7.76
C SER A 171 3.67 -24.43 6.34
N ALA A 172 3.65 -23.13 5.95
CA ALA A 172 3.09 -22.70 4.66
C ALA A 172 4.13 -22.64 3.54
N ARG A 173 5.40 -22.38 3.87
CA ARG A 173 6.45 -22.11 2.87
C ARG A 173 7.71 -22.97 3.02
N GLY A 174 7.79 -23.80 4.07
CA GLY A 174 8.97 -24.59 4.38
C GLY A 174 10.17 -23.76 4.87
N ILE A 175 9.96 -22.50 5.23
CA ILE A 175 11.03 -21.60 5.68
C ILE A 175 11.21 -21.75 7.18
N HIS A 176 12.34 -22.31 7.60
CA HIS A 176 12.75 -22.40 8.99
C HIS A 176 13.64 -21.21 9.35
N THR A 177 13.19 -20.40 10.30
CA THR A 177 13.88 -19.17 10.70
C THR A 177 13.59 -18.81 12.15
N ASP A 178 14.35 -17.87 12.71
CA ASP A 178 14.13 -17.33 14.05
C ASP A 178 13.43 -15.96 13.99
N PRO A 179 12.70 -15.56 15.05
CA PRO A 179 12.04 -14.27 15.09
C PRO A 179 12.98 -13.06 14.87
N GLN A 180 14.27 -13.21 15.22
CA GLN A 180 15.26 -12.15 15.03
C GLN A 180 15.55 -11.82 13.57
N HIS A 181 15.38 -12.77 12.65
CA HIS A 181 15.58 -12.57 11.21
C HIS A 181 14.34 -11.99 10.51
N ILE A 182 13.22 -11.89 11.21
CA ILE A 182 11.97 -11.34 10.67
C ILE A 182 11.87 -9.85 10.99
N ILE A 183 11.69 -9.03 9.94
CA ILE A 183 11.47 -7.58 10.05
C ILE A 183 10.09 -7.27 9.48
N VAL A 184 9.19 -6.74 10.31
CA VAL A 184 7.86 -6.30 9.90
C VAL A 184 7.96 -4.96 9.16
N THR A 185 7.25 -4.82 8.05
CA THR A 185 7.26 -3.64 7.18
C THR A 185 5.86 -3.10 6.92
N ASN A 186 5.77 -1.85 6.45
CA ASN A 186 4.51 -1.24 5.98
C ASN A 186 4.19 -1.69 4.53
N GLY A 187 4.15 -2.99 4.30
CA GLY A 187 3.98 -3.63 2.99
C GLY A 187 5.32 -3.84 2.27
N VAL A 188 5.24 -4.50 1.11
CA VAL A 188 6.41 -4.86 0.28
C VAL A 188 7.25 -3.65 -0.12
N GLN A 189 6.60 -2.52 -0.46
CA GLN A 189 7.29 -1.34 -0.97
C GLN A 189 8.27 -0.74 0.04
N GLU A 190 7.94 -0.74 1.35
CA GLU A 190 8.91 -0.33 2.39
C GLU A 190 10.06 -1.33 2.48
N GLY A 191 9.76 -2.63 2.40
CA GLY A 191 10.80 -3.66 2.40
C GLY A 191 11.79 -3.47 1.26
N LEU A 192 11.29 -3.27 0.04
CA LEU A 192 12.12 -2.99 -1.14
C LEU A 192 12.95 -1.71 -0.97
N ALA A 193 12.36 -0.64 -0.43
CA ALA A 193 13.06 0.63 -0.23
C ALA A 193 14.18 0.50 0.82
N LEU A 194 13.95 -0.22 1.92
CA LEU A 194 14.98 -0.51 2.92
C LEU A 194 16.12 -1.33 2.30
N LEU A 195 15.79 -2.36 1.50
CA LEU A 195 16.80 -3.19 0.84
C LEU A 195 17.60 -2.40 -0.21
N ALA A 196 16.90 -1.60 -1.03
CA ALA A 196 17.58 -0.75 -2.02
C ALA A 196 18.56 0.21 -1.34
N ARG A 197 18.14 0.89 -0.27
CA ARG A 197 19.00 1.83 0.46
C ARG A 197 20.16 1.15 1.18
N THR A 198 19.99 -0.09 1.60
CA THR A 198 21.02 -0.85 2.31
C THR A 198 22.05 -1.47 1.35
N LEU A 199 21.62 -1.91 0.16
CA LEU A 199 22.43 -2.74 -0.74
C LEU A 199 22.92 -2.01 -1.98
N LEU A 200 22.35 -0.86 -2.34
CA LEU A 200 22.61 -0.21 -3.61
C LEU A 200 23.34 1.13 -3.46
N THR A 201 24.27 1.33 -4.36
CA THR A 201 24.86 2.61 -4.72
C THR A 201 24.57 2.89 -6.20
N PRO A 202 24.76 4.13 -6.70
CA PRO A 202 24.54 4.44 -8.12
C PRO A 202 25.39 3.60 -9.09
N GLN A 203 26.46 2.97 -8.65
CA GLN A 203 27.37 2.16 -9.45
C GLN A 203 26.99 0.69 -9.50
N GLU A 204 26.05 0.24 -8.65
CA GLU A 204 25.68 -1.16 -8.57
C GLU A 204 24.82 -1.59 -9.76
N HIS A 205 24.98 -2.85 -10.15
CA HIS A 205 24.17 -3.52 -11.15
C HIS A 205 23.11 -4.38 -10.47
N ILE A 206 21.92 -4.46 -11.08
CA ILE A 206 20.76 -5.20 -10.58
C ILE A 206 20.21 -6.08 -11.69
N ALA A 207 19.87 -7.33 -11.36
CA ALA A 207 19.12 -8.20 -12.25
C ALA A 207 17.63 -8.18 -11.86
N VAL A 208 16.74 -7.93 -12.82
CA VAL A 208 15.28 -7.85 -12.57
C VAL A 208 14.55 -8.62 -13.65
N GLU A 209 13.51 -9.38 -13.26
CA GLU A 209 12.60 -9.99 -14.23
C GLU A 209 11.99 -8.96 -15.17
N SER A 210 11.86 -9.29 -16.44
CA SER A 210 11.17 -8.44 -17.42
C SER A 210 10.10 -9.24 -18.17
N PRO A 211 8.80 -8.92 -17.93
CA PRO A 211 8.27 -7.86 -17.07
C PRO A 211 8.34 -8.18 -15.58
N CYS A 212 8.17 -7.15 -14.74
CA CYS A 212 8.10 -7.28 -13.30
C CYS A 212 7.12 -6.27 -12.66
N TYR A 213 7.04 -6.28 -11.34
CA TYR A 213 6.29 -5.27 -10.59
C TYR A 213 6.90 -3.87 -10.80
N SER A 214 6.11 -2.94 -11.36
CA SER A 214 6.56 -1.58 -11.67
C SER A 214 7.05 -0.79 -10.43
N GLY A 215 6.47 -1.06 -9.26
CA GLY A 215 6.93 -0.47 -8.00
C GLY A 215 8.34 -0.89 -7.60
N ALA A 216 8.75 -2.12 -7.91
CA ALA A 216 10.13 -2.58 -7.72
C ALA A 216 11.06 -1.97 -8.78
N TRP A 217 10.67 -2.04 -10.06
CA TRP A 217 11.45 -1.48 -11.16
C TRP A 217 11.77 0.00 -10.95
N ASN A 218 10.74 0.84 -10.74
CA ASN A 218 10.90 2.28 -10.58
C ASN A 218 11.74 2.62 -9.34
N LEU A 219 11.54 1.87 -8.25
CA LEU A 219 12.31 2.07 -7.04
C LEU A 219 13.80 1.76 -7.28
N PHE A 220 14.13 0.59 -7.84
CA PHE A 220 15.51 0.22 -8.08
C PHE A 220 16.19 1.16 -9.07
N ASN A 221 15.49 1.56 -10.13
CA ASN A 221 16.01 2.53 -11.10
C ASN A 221 16.33 3.90 -10.48
N SER A 222 15.66 4.27 -9.39
CA SER A 222 15.97 5.53 -8.66
C SER A 222 17.22 5.44 -7.80
N PHE A 223 17.69 4.24 -7.45
CA PHE A 223 18.88 4.03 -6.63
C PHE A 223 20.11 3.63 -7.46
N ALA A 224 19.92 2.76 -8.45
CA ALA A 224 20.97 2.25 -9.31
C ALA A 224 20.43 2.07 -10.74
N PRO A 225 20.83 2.92 -11.69
CA PRO A 225 20.25 2.91 -13.04
C PRO A 225 20.73 1.73 -13.90
N HIS A 226 21.70 0.94 -13.43
CA HIS A 226 22.25 -0.21 -14.17
C HIS A 226 21.40 -1.47 -13.97
N ILE A 227 20.18 -1.47 -14.55
CA ILE A 227 19.25 -2.60 -14.46
C ILE A 227 19.41 -3.52 -15.66
N HIS A 228 19.71 -4.80 -15.39
CA HIS A 228 19.65 -5.88 -16.36
C HIS A 228 18.23 -6.46 -16.35
N ALA A 229 17.48 -6.19 -17.41
CA ALA A 229 16.14 -6.73 -17.63
C ALA A 229 16.24 -8.17 -18.14
N ILE A 230 16.02 -9.15 -17.28
CA ILE A 230 16.13 -10.56 -17.62
C ILE A 230 14.79 -11.07 -18.14
N PRO A 231 14.72 -11.57 -19.38
CA PRO A 231 13.48 -12.07 -19.95
C PRO A 231 12.89 -13.22 -19.13
N VAL A 232 11.57 -13.28 -19.11
CA VAL A 232 10.81 -14.43 -18.60
C VAL A 232 10.16 -15.18 -19.76
N ASP A 233 9.95 -16.48 -19.58
CA ASP A 233 9.20 -17.32 -20.50
C ASP A 233 8.08 -18.08 -19.74
N ASP A 234 7.47 -19.08 -20.37
CA ASP A 234 6.45 -19.92 -19.74
C ASP A 234 6.95 -20.67 -18.49
N GLY A 235 8.26 -20.79 -18.28
CA GLY A 235 8.91 -21.32 -17.08
C GLY A 235 9.46 -20.23 -16.14
N GLY A 236 9.09 -18.96 -16.31
CA GLY A 236 9.57 -17.85 -15.48
C GLY A 236 10.91 -17.28 -15.92
N LEU A 237 11.70 -16.79 -14.99
CA LEU A 237 12.99 -16.17 -15.25
C LEU A 237 13.92 -17.05 -16.11
N ARG A 238 14.50 -16.50 -17.18
CA ARG A 238 15.55 -17.12 -17.99
C ARG A 238 16.89 -17.03 -17.26
N THR A 239 17.15 -18.01 -16.41
CA THR A 239 18.36 -18.04 -15.57
C THR A 239 19.66 -18.22 -16.37
N ASP A 240 19.56 -18.71 -17.58
CA ASP A 240 20.64 -18.81 -18.56
C ASP A 240 21.04 -17.45 -19.16
N LEU A 241 20.21 -16.41 -18.97
CA LEU A 241 20.48 -15.03 -19.42
C LEU A 241 20.86 -14.10 -18.25
N LEU A 242 21.08 -14.63 -17.07
CA LEU A 242 21.59 -13.84 -15.94
C LEU A 242 22.99 -13.31 -16.27
N PRO A 243 23.30 -12.05 -15.92
CA PRO A 243 24.57 -11.44 -16.31
C PRO A 243 25.76 -12.13 -15.62
N GLU A 244 26.86 -12.27 -16.35
CA GLU A 244 28.15 -12.69 -15.77
C GLU A 244 28.77 -11.59 -14.92
N GLN A 245 28.42 -10.34 -15.20
CA GLN A 245 28.85 -9.18 -14.44
C GLN A 245 28.30 -9.24 -13.01
N GLN A 246 29.10 -8.79 -12.05
CA GLN A 246 28.70 -8.73 -10.65
C GLN A 246 27.48 -7.81 -10.47
N CYS A 247 26.44 -8.34 -9.84
CA CYS A 247 25.25 -7.60 -9.44
C CYS A 247 25.15 -7.57 -7.93
N ALA A 248 24.63 -6.49 -7.36
CA ALA A 248 24.36 -6.39 -5.94
C ALA A 248 23.16 -7.27 -5.53
N LEU A 249 22.13 -7.32 -6.39
CA LEU A 249 20.95 -8.13 -6.14
C LEU A 249 20.24 -8.58 -7.43
N ALA A 250 19.40 -9.62 -7.28
CA ALA A 250 18.34 -9.97 -8.22
C ALA A 250 16.97 -9.84 -7.56
N TYR A 251 15.97 -9.32 -8.29
CA TYR A 251 14.57 -9.28 -7.85
C TYR A 251 13.73 -10.24 -8.67
N VAL A 252 13.05 -11.17 -8.01
CA VAL A 252 12.30 -12.26 -8.65
C VAL A 252 10.99 -12.56 -7.92
N THR A 253 10.00 -13.07 -8.68
CA THR A 253 8.72 -13.58 -8.18
C THR A 253 8.54 -15.06 -8.54
N PRO A 254 9.37 -15.96 -7.98
CA PRO A 254 9.60 -17.30 -8.53
C PRO A 254 8.43 -18.27 -8.33
N SER A 255 7.56 -18.01 -7.38
CA SER A 255 6.42 -18.89 -7.09
C SER A 255 5.20 -18.59 -7.96
N HIS A 256 5.04 -17.31 -8.35
CA HIS A 256 4.03 -16.84 -9.29
C HIS A 256 4.53 -15.55 -9.92
N GLN A 257 5.16 -15.67 -11.08
CA GLN A 257 5.82 -14.55 -11.75
C GLN A 257 4.83 -13.43 -12.08
N TYR A 258 5.13 -12.23 -11.64
CA TYR A 258 4.29 -11.08 -11.90
C TYR A 258 4.75 -10.28 -13.13
N PRO A 259 3.87 -10.03 -14.13
CA PRO A 259 2.45 -10.40 -14.18
C PRO A 259 2.15 -11.63 -15.06
N VAL A 260 3.13 -12.40 -15.51
CA VAL A 260 2.95 -13.48 -16.50
C VAL A 260 2.24 -14.70 -15.90
N GLY A 261 2.40 -14.94 -14.60
CA GLY A 261 1.79 -16.08 -13.91
C GLY A 261 2.58 -17.38 -14.00
N SER A 262 3.79 -17.36 -14.55
CA SER A 262 4.66 -18.55 -14.60
C SER A 262 5.19 -18.92 -13.24
N THR A 263 5.48 -20.21 -13.04
CA THR A 263 6.17 -20.69 -11.83
C THR A 263 7.58 -21.14 -12.20
N LEU A 264 8.58 -20.64 -11.47
CA LEU A 264 9.99 -20.98 -11.71
C LEU A 264 10.26 -22.43 -11.28
N PRO A 265 10.63 -23.34 -12.19
CA PRO A 265 10.87 -24.74 -11.88
C PRO A 265 12.13 -24.93 -11.04
N LEU A 266 12.21 -26.05 -10.30
CA LEU A 266 13.31 -26.33 -9.37
C LEU A 266 14.70 -26.19 -10.02
N ALA A 267 14.88 -26.68 -11.23
CA ALA A 267 16.18 -26.55 -11.92
C ALA A 267 16.63 -25.08 -12.08
N ARG A 268 15.70 -24.19 -12.45
CA ARG A 268 16.02 -22.76 -12.55
C ARG A 268 16.18 -22.10 -11.18
N ARG A 269 15.46 -22.56 -10.14
CA ARG A 269 15.68 -22.08 -8.75
C ARG A 269 17.09 -22.39 -8.28
N LEU A 270 17.57 -23.60 -8.53
CA LEU A 270 18.94 -24.00 -8.20
C LEU A 270 19.99 -23.23 -9.04
N ALA A 271 19.74 -23.02 -10.32
CA ALA A 271 20.61 -22.20 -11.17
C ALA A 271 20.69 -20.73 -10.70
N LEU A 272 19.58 -20.16 -10.23
CA LEU A 272 19.55 -18.80 -9.67
C LEU A 272 20.34 -18.72 -8.35
N LEU A 273 20.22 -19.71 -7.47
CA LEU A 273 21.01 -19.78 -6.23
C LEU A 273 22.51 -19.94 -6.52
N ASP A 274 22.85 -20.77 -7.49
CA ASP A 274 24.24 -20.92 -7.91
C ASP A 274 24.82 -19.62 -8.49
N TRP A 275 24.06 -18.93 -9.36
CA TRP A 275 24.43 -17.60 -9.84
C TRP A 275 24.62 -16.61 -8.71
N SER A 276 23.68 -16.54 -7.74
CA SER A 276 23.75 -15.67 -6.56
C SER A 276 25.04 -15.89 -5.77
N ARG A 277 25.44 -17.15 -5.57
CA ARG A 277 26.71 -17.49 -4.88
C ARG A 277 27.92 -17.03 -5.66
N ARG A 278 27.98 -17.34 -6.96
CA ARG A 278 29.12 -16.97 -7.82
C ARG A 278 29.29 -15.47 -7.96
N SER A 279 28.18 -14.74 -8.09
CA SER A 279 28.16 -13.28 -8.23
C SER A 279 28.20 -12.53 -6.88
N ASN A 280 28.16 -13.25 -5.75
CA ASN A 280 28.00 -12.68 -4.40
C ASN A 280 26.80 -11.72 -4.32
N ALA A 281 25.73 -12.02 -5.05
CA ALA A 281 24.51 -11.22 -5.15
C ALA A 281 23.45 -11.67 -4.15
N TYR A 282 22.68 -10.75 -3.62
CA TYR A 282 21.43 -11.10 -2.92
C TYR A 282 20.33 -11.45 -3.90
N VAL A 283 19.39 -12.29 -3.49
CA VAL A 283 18.16 -12.56 -4.24
C VAL A 283 16.96 -12.13 -3.40
N ILE A 284 16.18 -11.18 -3.88
CA ILE A 284 14.90 -10.80 -3.28
C ILE A 284 13.83 -11.69 -3.90
N GLU A 285 13.30 -12.63 -3.11
CA GLU A 285 12.14 -13.44 -3.44
C GLU A 285 10.89 -12.71 -2.97
N ASP A 286 10.14 -12.08 -3.87
CA ASP A 286 8.86 -11.45 -3.57
C ASP A 286 7.72 -12.46 -3.73
N ASP A 287 7.14 -12.85 -2.61
CA ASP A 287 6.08 -13.84 -2.51
C ASP A 287 4.76 -13.15 -2.13
N TYR A 288 4.10 -12.58 -3.13
CA TYR A 288 2.98 -11.67 -2.95
C TYR A 288 1.60 -12.34 -2.88
N ASP A 289 1.38 -13.52 -3.52
CA ASP A 289 0.04 -14.12 -3.63
C ASP A 289 0.00 -15.67 -3.59
N THR A 290 1.10 -16.34 -3.34
CA THR A 290 1.20 -17.81 -3.34
C THR A 290 0.51 -18.51 -2.17
N THR A 291 -0.16 -17.76 -1.31
CA THR A 291 -1.07 -18.31 -0.30
C THR A 291 -2.27 -19.05 -0.94
N PHE A 292 -2.64 -18.69 -2.19
CA PHE A 292 -3.78 -19.25 -2.90
C PHE A 292 -3.32 -20.25 -3.95
N LEU A 293 -3.65 -21.53 -3.72
CA LEU A 293 -3.25 -22.66 -4.56
C LEU A 293 -4.48 -23.37 -5.11
N TYR A 294 -4.40 -23.82 -6.35
CA TYR A 294 -5.53 -24.43 -7.06
C TYR A 294 -5.16 -25.82 -7.61
N GLY A 295 -5.40 -26.84 -6.80
CA GLY A 295 -5.23 -28.24 -7.21
C GLY A 295 -3.80 -28.73 -7.40
N THR A 296 -2.82 -27.98 -6.93
CA THR A 296 -1.40 -28.35 -7.01
C THR A 296 -0.74 -28.27 -5.63
N GLN A 297 0.34 -29.04 -5.45
CA GLN A 297 1.20 -28.91 -4.28
C GLN A 297 2.09 -27.68 -4.43
N PRO A 298 2.27 -26.86 -3.38
CA PRO A 298 3.15 -25.71 -3.44
C PRO A 298 4.59 -26.16 -3.65
N LEU A 299 5.29 -25.48 -4.57
CA LEU A 299 6.74 -25.57 -4.57
C LEU A 299 7.30 -24.86 -3.32
N PRO A 300 8.33 -25.42 -2.67
CA PRO A 300 9.02 -24.75 -1.58
C PRO A 300 9.45 -23.34 -1.97
N ALA A 301 9.47 -22.41 -1.02
CA ALA A 301 10.05 -21.09 -1.29
C ALA A 301 11.51 -21.21 -1.71
N LEU A 302 12.03 -20.27 -2.52
CA LEU A 302 13.44 -20.23 -2.85
C LEU A 302 14.30 -20.14 -1.57
N LYS A 303 13.85 -19.32 -0.60
CA LYS A 303 14.46 -19.16 0.73
C LYS A 303 14.52 -20.45 1.55
N SER A 304 13.67 -21.42 1.28
CA SER A 304 13.65 -22.70 2.01
C SER A 304 14.59 -23.77 1.45
N LEU A 305 15.22 -23.51 0.30
CA LEU A 305 16.16 -24.43 -0.32
C LEU A 305 17.53 -24.40 0.37
N GLU A 306 18.29 -25.48 0.25
CA GLU A 306 19.69 -25.50 0.67
C GLU A 306 20.47 -24.40 -0.06
N ASP A 307 21.48 -23.84 0.60
CA ASP A 307 22.33 -22.76 0.08
C ASP A 307 21.63 -21.40 -0.16
N ALA A 308 20.42 -21.20 0.35
CA ALA A 308 19.67 -19.94 0.22
C ALA A 308 20.13 -18.82 1.19
N ASN A 309 21.41 -18.81 1.57
CA ASN A 309 21.95 -17.85 2.55
C ASN A 309 21.90 -16.39 2.08
N ASN A 310 21.90 -16.16 0.75
CA ASN A 310 21.79 -14.84 0.15
C ASN A 310 20.35 -14.45 -0.19
N VAL A 311 19.37 -15.32 0.04
CA VAL A 311 17.96 -15.05 -0.28
C VAL A 311 17.31 -14.24 0.83
N ILE A 312 16.65 -13.16 0.43
CA ILE A 312 15.78 -12.32 1.26
C ILE A 312 14.36 -12.65 0.82
N TYR A 313 13.56 -13.23 1.72
CA TYR A 313 12.16 -13.50 1.45
C TYR A 313 11.32 -12.28 1.83
N LEU A 314 10.47 -11.81 0.95
CA LEU A 314 9.61 -10.65 1.13
C LEU A 314 8.16 -11.03 0.86
N SER A 315 7.24 -10.65 1.74
CA SER A 315 5.82 -10.94 1.59
C SER A 315 4.94 -9.90 2.27
N SER A 316 3.63 -9.93 1.95
CA SER A 316 2.67 -9.00 2.56
C SER A 316 1.30 -9.62 2.80
N PHE A 317 0.53 -8.98 3.68
CA PHE A 317 -0.86 -9.34 3.94
C PHE A 317 -1.86 -8.58 3.05
N SER A 318 -1.36 -7.82 2.08
CA SER A 318 -2.21 -7.02 1.18
C SER A 318 -3.21 -7.86 0.40
N LYS A 319 -2.86 -9.10 0.06
CA LYS A 319 -3.69 -10.00 -0.76
C LYS A 319 -4.67 -10.82 0.09
N THR A 320 -4.42 -10.95 1.38
CA THR A 320 -5.23 -11.74 2.32
C THR A 320 -6.10 -10.91 3.25
N LEU A 321 -5.65 -9.70 3.62
CA LEU A 321 -6.35 -8.80 4.54
C LEU A 321 -6.63 -7.42 3.94
N GLY A 322 -6.12 -7.15 2.74
CA GLY A 322 -6.30 -5.88 2.04
C GLY A 322 -5.11 -4.93 2.16
N PRO A 323 -4.83 -4.17 1.08
CA PRO A 323 -3.68 -3.26 1.01
C PRO A 323 -3.76 -2.10 2.01
N GLY A 324 -4.96 -1.75 2.49
CA GLY A 324 -5.16 -0.68 3.48
C GLY A 324 -4.55 -0.98 4.86
N MET A 325 -4.29 -2.25 5.20
CA MET A 325 -3.59 -2.59 6.44
C MET A 325 -2.12 -2.16 6.46
N ARG A 326 -1.51 -1.97 5.29
CA ARG A 326 -0.09 -1.62 5.17
C ARG A 326 0.81 -2.49 6.05
N LEU A 327 0.69 -3.81 5.90
CA LEU A 327 1.44 -4.78 6.68
C LEU A 327 2.11 -5.81 5.76
N GLY A 328 3.41 -5.96 5.94
CA GLY A 328 4.26 -6.94 5.27
C GLY A 328 5.40 -7.35 6.19
N PHE A 329 6.26 -8.20 5.70
CA PHE A 329 7.46 -8.61 6.43
C PHE A 329 8.53 -9.13 5.47
N MET A 330 9.76 -9.16 5.95
CA MET A 330 10.87 -9.81 5.28
C MET A 330 11.60 -10.77 6.22
N VAL A 331 12.18 -11.83 5.65
CA VAL A 331 13.12 -12.73 6.34
C VAL A 331 14.50 -12.48 5.76
N CYS A 332 15.36 -11.89 6.56
CA CYS A 332 16.69 -11.46 6.13
C CYS A 332 17.78 -12.45 6.55
N PRO A 333 18.87 -12.55 5.77
CA PRO A 333 20.14 -13.07 6.26
C PRO A 333 20.62 -12.28 7.48
N ASP A 334 21.27 -12.95 8.44
CA ASP A 334 21.71 -12.36 9.71
C ASP A 334 22.51 -11.05 9.52
N ARG A 335 23.44 -11.04 8.58
CA ARG A 335 24.29 -9.87 8.27
C ARG A 335 23.55 -8.62 7.80
N LEU A 336 22.28 -8.76 7.37
CA LEU A 336 21.45 -7.62 6.92
C LEU A 336 20.49 -7.12 8.00
N VAL A 337 20.27 -7.89 9.06
CA VAL A 337 19.27 -7.56 10.09
C VAL A 337 19.62 -6.21 10.75
N GLU A 338 20.81 -6.10 11.31
CA GLU A 338 21.23 -4.89 12.03
C GLU A 338 21.26 -3.63 11.14
N PRO A 339 21.89 -3.63 9.95
CA PRO A 339 21.86 -2.48 9.04
C PRO A 339 20.45 -2.03 8.67
N ILE A 340 19.55 -2.98 8.38
CA ILE A 340 18.17 -2.66 8.03
C ILE A 340 17.39 -2.10 9.23
N LEU A 341 17.59 -2.65 10.43
CA LEU A 341 16.93 -2.15 11.63
C LEU A 341 17.41 -0.74 12.01
N ASN A 342 18.68 -0.45 11.85
CA ASN A 342 19.24 0.89 12.08
C ASN A 342 18.62 1.89 11.08
N LEU A 343 18.59 1.55 9.80
CA LEU A 343 17.96 2.39 8.78
C LEU A 343 16.46 2.59 9.07
N LYS A 344 15.73 1.53 9.40
CA LYS A 344 14.31 1.59 9.71
C LYS A 344 14.01 2.42 10.96
N ALA A 345 14.85 2.34 11.98
CA ALA A 345 14.74 3.17 13.18
C ALA A 345 14.88 4.67 12.86
N LEU A 346 15.82 5.02 11.98
CA LEU A 346 16.01 6.41 11.53
C LEU A 346 14.85 6.90 10.64
N TRP A 347 14.24 6.01 9.88
CA TRP A 347 13.25 6.38 8.88
C TRP A 347 11.85 6.57 9.46
N ASN A 348 11.38 5.64 10.30
CA ASN A 348 10.00 5.67 10.79
C ASN A 348 9.79 5.05 12.18
N HIS A 349 10.84 4.69 12.89
CA HIS A 349 10.76 4.02 14.20
C HIS A 349 9.92 2.72 14.24
N GLY A 350 9.54 2.17 13.08
CA GLY A 350 8.77 0.92 12.97
C GLY A 350 7.35 1.11 12.43
N ALA A 351 6.66 0.00 12.25
CA ALA A 351 5.28 -0.04 11.73
C ALA A 351 4.25 0.04 12.88
N SER A 352 3.02 0.44 12.54
CA SER A 352 1.92 0.54 13.52
C SER A 352 1.74 -0.77 14.30
N TRP A 353 1.81 -0.69 15.63
CA TRP A 353 1.64 -1.84 16.52
C TRP A 353 0.23 -2.44 16.46
N LEU A 354 -0.80 -1.61 16.19
CA LEU A 354 -2.20 -1.99 16.25
C LEU A 354 -2.53 -3.15 15.30
N TYR A 355 -2.13 -3.02 14.04
CA TYR A 355 -2.33 -4.08 13.05
C TYR A 355 -1.45 -5.29 13.30
N GLN A 356 -0.23 -5.09 13.79
CA GLN A 356 0.67 -6.17 14.14
C GLN A 356 0.10 -7.03 15.27
N GLN A 357 -0.40 -6.40 16.33
CA GLN A 357 -0.98 -7.12 17.46
C GLN A 357 -2.28 -7.82 17.09
N PHE A 358 -3.13 -7.17 16.28
CA PHE A 358 -4.32 -7.82 15.74
C PHE A 358 -3.97 -9.10 14.99
N LEU A 359 -3.00 -9.00 14.09
CA LEU A 359 -2.59 -10.16 13.29
C LEU A 359 -1.95 -11.26 14.14
N ALA A 360 -1.11 -10.90 15.10
CA ALA A 360 -0.53 -11.87 16.03
C ALA A 360 -1.61 -12.65 16.78
N ASP A 361 -2.57 -11.94 17.39
CA ASP A 361 -3.69 -12.57 18.12
C ASP A 361 -4.59 -13.37 17.17
N PHE A 362 -4.76 -12.93 15.92
CA PHE A 362 -5.56 -13.62 14.90
C PHE A 362 -4.89 -14.88 14.36
N MET A 363 -3.56 -14.91 14.28
CA MET A 363 -2.78 -16.10 13.94
C MET A 363 -2.78 -17.10 15.11
N GLN A 364 -2.54 -16.62 16.34
CA GLN A 364 -2.44 -17.44 17.53
C GLN A 364 -3.72 -18.25 17.80
N ASP A 365 -4.91 -17.69 17.55
CA ASP A 365 -6.18 -18.40 17.74
C ASP A 365 -6.65 -19.17 16.50
N GLN A 366 -5.76 -19.39 15.53
CA GLN A 366 -6.04 -20.07 14.25
C GLN A 366 -7.09 -19.36 13.37
N GLY A 367 -7.45 -18.14 13.72
CA GLY A 367 -8.44 -17.35 12.98
C GLY A 367 -7.95 -17.03 11.58
N TYR A 368 -6.67 -16.67 11.46
CA TYR A 368 -6.05 -16.36 10.17
C TYR A 368 -6.05 -17.58 9.23
N HIS A 369 -5.74 -18.78 9.71
CA HIS A 369 -5.81 -20.00 8.90
C HIS A 369 -7.23 -20.29 8.41
N ARG A 370 -8.25 -20.14 9.27
CA ARG A 370 -9.66 -20.30 8.86
C ARG A 370 -10.06 -19.27 7.82
N HIS A 371 -9.56 -18.04 7.98
CA HIS A 371 -9.78 -16.95 7.02
C HIS A 371 -9.17 -17.28 5.64
N LEU A 372 -7.91 -17.72 5.59
CA LEU A 372 -7.25 -18.12 4.35
C LEU A 372 -8.00 -19.26 3.64
N ARG A 373 -8.41 -20.29 4.35
CA ARG A 373 -9.20 -21.40 3.77
C ARG A 373 -10.50 -20.93 3.14
N LYS A 374 -11.20 -19.99 3.79
CA LYS A 374 -12.42 -19.41 3.23
C LYS A 374 -12.13 -18.68 1.92
N LEU A 375 -11.11 -17.81 1.90
CA LEU A 375 -10.73 -17.07 0.69
C LEU A 375 -10.29 -18.01 -0.43
N GLU A 376 -9.52 -19.05 -0.11
CA GLU A 376 -9.06 -20.05 -1.09
C GLU A 376 -10.23 -20.73 -1.80
N LEU A 377 -11.26 -21.14 -1.06
CA LEU A 377 -12.46 -21.74 -1.65
C LEU A 377 -13.23 -20.78 -2.57
N GLU A 378 -13.41 -19.53 -2.12
CA GLU A 378 -14.09 -18.49 -2.91
C GLU A 378 -13.28 -18.15 -4.18
N TYR A 379 -11.98 -18.01 -4.07
CA TYR A 379 -11.12 -17.67 -5.21
C TYR A 379 -10.95 -18.85 -6.19
N ALA A 380 -10.94 -20.08 -5.70
CA ALA A 380 -10.92 -21.28 -6.54
C ALA A 380 -12.17 -21.35 -7.44
N ALA A 381 -13.35 -21.04 -6.91
CA ALA A 381 -14.61 -21.00 -7.70
C ALA A 381 -14.53 -19.91 -8.77
N ARG A 382 -14.06 -18.72 -8.42
CA ARG A 382 -13.90 -17.59 -9.37
C ARG A 382 -12.86 -17.88 -10.44
N GLN A 383 -11.72 -18.43 -10.06
CA GLN A 383 -10.65 -18.84 -10.97
C GLN A 383 -11.15 -19.88 -11.97
N LYS A 384 -11.86 -20.92 -11.49
CA LYS A 384 -12.44 -21.95 -12.34
C LYS A 384 -13.41 -21.36 -13.36
N LEU A 385 -14.35 -20.50 -12.91
CA LEU A 385 -15.32 -19.83 -13.76
C LEU A 385 -14.64 -18.99 -14.84
N LEU A 386 -13.67 -18.17 -14.47
CA LEU A 386 -12.93 -17.32 -15.40
C LEU A 386 -12.13 -18.14 -16.40
N ARG A 387 -11.42 -19.17 -15.91
CA ARG A 387 -10.64 -20.10 -16.75
C ARG A 387 -11.50 -20.78 -17.81
N GLU A 388 -12.63 -21.36 -17.40
CA GLU A 388 -13.57 -22.04 -18.33
C GLU A 388 -14.14 -21.05 -19.35
N GLY A 389 -14.55 -19.86 -18.91
CA GLY A 389 -15.07 -18.82 -19.79
C GLY A 389 -14.06 -18.33 -20.82
N LEU A 390 -12.83 -18.01 -20.38
CA LEU A 390 -11.77 -17.57 -21.30
C LEU A 390 -11.35 -18.68 -22.28
N SER A 391 -11.27 -19.94 -21.82
CA SER A 391 -10.94 -21.07 -22.70
C SER A 391 -12.01 -21.33 -23.76
N ALA A 392 -13.29 -21.11 -23.43
CA ALA A 392 -14.38 -21.23 -24.39
C ALA A 392 -14.38 -20.09 -25.43
N LEU A 393 -14.04 -18.85 -24.98
CA LEU A 393 -13.99 -17.69 -25.87
C LEU A 393 -12.76 -17.67 -26.79
N PHE A 394 -11.63 -18.16 -26.30
CA PHE A 394 -10.35 -18.15 -27.01
C PHE A 394 -9.74 -19.55 -27.02
N PRO A 395 -10.29 -20.50 -27.79
CA PRO A 395 -9.89 -21.92 -27.72
C PRO A 395 -8.45 -22.19 -28.19
N ARG A 396 -7.87 -21.27 -28.96
CA ARG A 396 -6.45 -21.36 -29.41
C ARG A 396 -5.47 -20.70 -28.45
N ALA A 397 -5.98 -19.90 -27.50
CA ALA A 397 -5.12 -19.22 -26.53
C ALA A 397 -4.71 -20.15 -25.38
N ARG A 398 -3.57 -19.86 -24.78
CA ARG A 398 -3.06 -20.61 -23.63
C ARG A 398 -3.22 -19.78 -22.36
N LEU A 399 -3.72 -20.40 -21.31
CA LEU A 399 -3.82 -19.79 -19.98
C LEU A 399 -2.56 -20.13 -19.15
N LEU A 400 -1.99 -19.11 -18.54
CA LEU A 400 -0.90 -19.17 -17.57
C LEU A 400 -1.42 -18.76 -16.19
N GLY A 401 -0.70 -19.11 -15.11
CA GLY A 401 -1.09 -18.78 -13.73
C GLY A 401 -2.27 -19.61 -13.21
N THR A 402 -2.53 -20.80 -13.77
CA THR A 402 -3.69 -21.60 -13.40
C THR A 402 -3.54 -22.38 -12.10
N SER A 403 -2.35 -22.47 -11.54
CA SER A 403 -2.05 -23.28 -10.35
C SER A 403 -2.03 -22.49 -9.06
N SER A 404 -1.87 -21.17 -9.13
CA SER A 404 -1.75 -20.32 -7.93
C SER A 404 -2.09 -18.86 -8.23
N GLY A 405 -2.17 -18.04 -7.18
CA GLY A 405 -2.28 -16.58 -7.27
C GLY A 405 -3.70 -16.05 -7.49
N LEU A 406 -3.81 -14.77 -7.83
CA LEU A 406 -5.06 -14.01 -7.89
C LEU A 406 -5.42 -13.52 -9.29
N HIS A 407 -4.67 -13.92 -10.31
CA HIS A 407 -4.93 -13.56 -11.69
C HIS A 407 -4.62 -14.72 -12.65
N LEU A 408 -5.20 -14.63 -13.83
CA LEU A 408 -4.90 -15.50 -14.97
C LEU A 408 -4.33 -14.64 -16.09
N THR A 409 -3.38 -15.20 -16.81
CA THR A 409 -2.82 -14.58 -18.00
C THR A 409 -3.21 -15.37 -19.23
N LEU A 410 -3.83 -14.71 -20.20
CA LEU A 410 -4.21 -15.31 -21.48
C LEU A 410 -3.15 -14.93 -22.53
N LYS A 411 -2.38 -15.90 -22.97
CA LYS A 411 -1.43 -15.80 -24.07
C LYS A 411 -2.15 -16.17 -25.36
N THR A 412 -2.26 -15.22 -26.28
CA THR A 412 -3.02 -15.36 -27.52
C THR A 412 -2.11 -15.23 -28.75
N ASP A 413 -2.50 -15.82 -29.86
CA ASP A 413 -1.89 -15.65 -31.18
C ASP A 413 -2.42 -14.41 -31.94
N LEU A 414 -3.37 -13.68 -31.37
CA LEU A 414 -3.89 -12.45 -31.95
C LEU A 414 -2.80 -11.37 -32.04
N PRO A 415 -2.77 -10.57 -33.10
CA PRO A 415 -1.88 -9.41 -33.18
C PRO A 415 -2.16 -8.40 -32.05
N ALA A 416 -1.12 -7.74 -31.55
CA ALA A 416 -1.23 -6.75 -30.45
C ALA A 416 -2.29 -5.67 -30.74
N GLN A 417 -2.40 -5.22 -31.99
CA GLN A 417 -3.42 -4.25 -32.40
C GLN A 417 -4.85 -4.78 -32.16
N ARG A 418 -5.09 -6.07 -32.42
CA ARG A 418 -6.40 -6.71 -32.24
C ARG A 418 -6.74 -6.88 -30.76
N VAL A 419 -5.76 -7.20 -29.94
CA VAL A 419 -5.91 -7.24 -28.47
C VAL A 419 -6.24 -5.85 -27.92
N ASN A 420 -5.60 -4.79 -28.40
CA ASN A 420 -5.89 -3.42 -28.00
C ASN A 420 -7.31 -2.99 -28.44
N GLN A 421 -7.74 -3.33 -29.67
CA GLN A 421 -9.12 -3.09 -30.13
C GLN A 421 -10.14 -3.77 -29.22
N LEU A 422 -9.91 -5.03 -28.85
CA LEU A 422 -10.77 -5.75 -27.92
C LEU A 422 -10.83 -5.07 -26.55
N ARG A 423 -9.67 -4.70 -26.00
CA ARG A 423 -9.57 -4.00 -24.71
C ARG A 423 -10.36 -2.68 -24.73
N GLU A 424 -10.17 -1.86 -25.75
CA GLU A 424 -10.89 -0.58 -25.90
C GLU A 424 -12.41 -0.77 -26.07
N ARG A 425 -12.81 -1.82 -26.81
CA ARG A 425 -14.21 -2.14 -26.99
C ARG A 425 -14.85 -2.57 -25.68
N CYS A 426 -14.19 -3.46 -24.92
CA CYS A 426 -14.65 -3.89 -23.60
C CYS A 426 -14.71 -2.73 -22.60
N LEU A 427 -13.73 -1.82 -22.64
CA LEU A 427 -13.69 -0.66 -21.75
C LEU A 427 -14.91 0.26 -21.96
N ARG A 428 -15.33 0.46 -23.20
CA ARG A 428 -16.57 1.22 -23.53
C ARG A 428 -17.83 0.59 -22.94
N ASP A 429 -17.86 -0.74 -22.82
CA ASP A 429 -18.98 -1.48 -22.23
C ASP A 429 -18.81 -1.73 -20.71
N GLY A 430 -17.83 -1.04 -20.08
CA GLY A 430 -17.61 -1.07 -18.63
C GLY A 430 -16.80 -2.24 -18.12
N VAL A 431 -16.17 -3.04 -19.00
CA VAL A 431 -15.23 -4.11 -18.61
C VAL A 431 -13.81 -3.64 -18.84
N ARG A 432 -12.98 -3.70 -17.79
CA ARG A 432 -11.56 -3.37 -17.83
C ARG A 432 -10.71 -4.60 -17.51
N PHE A 433 -9.76 -4.89 -18.35
CA PHE A 433 -8.62 -5.79 -18.09
C PHE A 433 -7.33 -5.14 -18.59
N ASP A 434 -6.20 -5.57 -18.06
CA ASP A 434 -4.91 -5.03 -18.44
C ASP A 434 -4.25 -5.92 -19.50
N THR A 435 -3.31 -5.34 -20.24
CA THR A 435 -2.44 -6.06 -21.17
C THR A 435 -0.99 -5.86 -20.74
N LEU A 436 -0.10 -6.77 -21.12
CA LEU A 436 1.30 -6.59 -20.81
C LEU A 436 1.84 -5.25 -21.30
N GLN A 437 1.45 -4.86 -22.52
CA GLN A 437 1.88 -3.58 -23.11
C GLN A 437 1.42 -2.37 -22.27
N SER A 438 0.23 -2.43 -21.65
CA SER A 438 -0.24 -1.36 -20.77
C SER A 438 0.50 -1.27 -19.44
N MET A 439 1.27 -2.31 -19.07
CA MET A 439 2.03 -2.37 -17.83
C MET A 439 3.53 -2.09 -18.02
N CYS A 440 4.02 -2.18 -19.23
CA CYS A 440 5.40 -1.84 -19.59
C CYS A 440 5.50 -0.33 -19.78
N ASN A 441 5.91 0.40 -18.76
CA ASN A 441 6.05 1.87 -18.77
C ASN A 441 7.18 2.31 -19.74
N GLY A 442 6.92 2.29 -21.06
CA GLY A 442 7.83 2.86 -22.08
C GLY A 442 9.19 2.19 -22.23
N SER A 443 9.54 1.22 -21.40
CA SER A 443 10.71 0.37 -21.57
C SER A 443 10.35 -0.78 -22.53
N GLU A 444 11.23 -1.06 -23.48
CA GLU A 444 11.16 -2.25 -24.31
C GLU A 444 10.96 -3.47 -23.40
N CYS A 445 9.79 -4.08 -23.49
CA CYS A 445 9.48 -5.23 -22.66
C CYS A 445 10.19 -6.45 -23.25
N ALA A 446 11.26 -6.88 -22.62
CA ALA A 446 12.07 -8.01 -23.10
C ALA A 446 11.22 -9.29 -23.34
N TYR A 447 10.08 -9.42 -22.66
CA TYR A 447 9.13 -10.50 -22.94
C TYR A 447 8.54 -10.42 -24.35
N MET A 448 8.15 -9.22 -24.79
CA MET A 448 7.54 -9.00 -26.12
C MET A 448 8.53 -9.27 -27.23
N GLU A 449 9.80 -8.90 -27.05
CA GLU A 449 10.86 -9.14 -27.99
C GLU A 449 11.17 -10.63 -28.15
N HIS A 450 11.17 -11.39 -27.04
CA HIS A 450 11.52 -12.82 -27.07
C HIS A 450 10.34 -13.75 -27.38
N ASN A 451 9.10 -13.37 -27.00
CA ASN A 451 7.94 -14.26 -27.12
C ASN A 451 6.88 -13.80 -28.13
N GLY A 452 6.93 -12.55 -28.60
CA GLY A 452 6.12 -12.02 -29.70
C GLY A 452 4.60 -12.01 -29.50
N ALA A 453 4.09 -12.63 -28.42
CA ALA A 453 2.67 -12.84 -28.20
C ALA A 453 2.12 -11.84 -27.16
N PRO A 454 1.05 -11.08 -27.48
CA PRO A 454 0.42 -10.20 -26.51
C PRO A 454 -0.25 -11.01 -25.42
N LEU A 455 -0.15 -10.50 -24.18
CA LEU A 455 -0.78 -11.08 -23.00
C LEU A 455 -1.95 -10.22 -22.53
N MET A 456 -3.07 -10.87 -22.22
CA MET A 456 -4.22 -10.25 -21.53
C MET A 456 -4.24 -10.75 -20.09
N LEU A 457 -4.41 -9.83 -19.15
CA LEU A 457 -4.22 -10.06 -17.71
C LEU A 457 -5.56 -9.88 -16.98
N PHE A 458 -5.99 -10.90 -16.24
CA PHE A 458 -7.30 -10.94 -15.61
C PHE A 458 -7.19 -11.27 -14.12
N GLY A 459 -7.26 -10.26 -13.25
CA GLY A 459 -7.38 -10.47 -11.81
C GLY A 459 -8.82 -10.82 -11.42
N PHE A 460 -9.03 -11.93 -10.73
CA PHE A 460 -10.36 -12.43 -10.43
C PHE A 460 -10.80 -12.25 -8.96
N SER A 461 -9.88 -11.98 -8.08
CA SER A 461 -10.15 -11.94 -6.64
C SER A 461 -11.14 -10.84 -6.21
N ALA A 462 -11.12 -9.68 -6.86
CA ALA A 462 -11.98 -8.55 -6.53
C ALA A 462 -13.42 -8.63 -7.06
N LEU A 463 -13.69 -9.56 -7.98
CA LEU A 463 -15.00 -9.71 -8.65
C LEU A 463 -15.76 -10.91 -8.11
N SER A 464 -17.06 -10.73 -7.84
CA SER A 464 -17.95 -11.87 -7.55
C SER A 464 -18.19 -12.72 -8.80
N GLU A 465 -18.60 -13.99 -8.62
CA GLU A 465 -18.92 -14.88 -9.76
C GLU A 465 -19.95 -14.28 -10.72
N VAL A 466 -20.97 -13.59 -10.19
CA VAL A 466 -22.00 -12.90 -11.01
C VAL A 466 -21.36 -11.83 -11.89
N LYS A 467 -20.41 -11.05 -11.32
CA LYS A 467 -19.69 -10.02 -12.07
C LYS A 467 -18.75 -10.62 -13.10
N ILE A 468 -18.07 -11.73 -12.79
CA ILE A 468 -17.22 -12.45 -13.74
C ILE A 468 -18.05 -12.97 -14.93
N ARG A 469 -19.22 -13.60 -14.68
CA ARG A 469 -20.14 -14.06 -15.76
C ARG A 469 -20.55 -12.90 -16.66
N ARG A 470 -20.98 -11.79 -16.06
CA ARG A 470 -21.39 -10.61 -16.82
C ARG A 470 -20.25 -10.02 -17.64
N ALA A 471 -19.05 -9.97 -17.10
CA ALA A 471 -17.87 -9.49 -17.83
C ALA A 471 -17.49 -10.42 -18.99
N LEU A 472 -17.57 -11.74 -18.80
CA LEU A 472 -17.34 -12.72 -19.87
C LEU A 472 -18.35 -12.59 -21.01
N GLU A 473 -19.63 -12.33 -20.73
CA GLU A 473 -20.66 -12.06 -21.75
C GLU A 473 -20.30 -10.83 -22.59
N ILE A 474 -19.86 -9.75 -21.93
CA ILE A 474 -19.44 -8.50 -22.61
C ILE A 474 -18.20 -8.76 -23.49
N ILE A 475 -17.20 -9.47 -22.96
CA ILE A 475 -15.99 -9.83 -23.72
C ILE A 475 -16.35 -10.69 -24.92
N ALA A 476 -17.29 -11.66 -24.77
CA ALA A 476 -17.77 -12.52 -25.84
C ALA A 476 -18.41 -11.71 -26.98
N ASN A 477 -19.32 -10.78 -26.64
CA ASN A 477 -19.97 -9.91 -27.61
C ASN A 477 -18.94 -9.03 -28.35
N ALA A 478 -18.03 -8.41 -27.61
CA ALA A 478 -16.97 -7.58 -28.20
C ALA A 478 -16.05 -8.39 -29.13
N ALA A 479 -15.66 -9.60 -28.72
CA ALA A 479 -14.85 -10.49 -29.54
C ALA A 479 -15.56 -10.91 -30.82
N LYS A 480 -16.86 -11.25 -30.73
CA LYS A 480 -17.68 -11.60 -31.89
C LYS A 480 -17.84 -10.44 -32.87
N GLU A 481 -18.15 -9.23 -32.39
CA GLU A 481 -18.23 -8.01 -33.22
C GLU A 481 -16.92 -7.71 -33.96
N LEU A 482 -15.80 -8.00 -33.34
CA LEU A 482 -14.47 -7.81 -33.92
C LEU A 482 -14.00 -9.00 -34.75
N GLY A 483 -14.76 -10.11 -34.86
CA GLY A 483 -14.37 -11.33 -35.59
C GLY A 483 -13.15 -12.00 -34.97
N LEU A 484 -13.05 -12.06 -33.61
CA LEU A 484 -11.95 -12.65 -32.84
C LEU A 484 -12.31 -13.95 -32.13
N ALA A 485 -13.60 -14.27 -32.07
CA ALA A 485 -14.16 -15.48 -31.44
C ALA A 485 -14.61 -16.49 -32.47
#